data_9be5ac0b8410c8d2aa34a8076fba707b
#
_entry.id   9be5ac0b8410c8d2aa34a8076fba707b
#
_cell.length_a   1.000
_cell.length_b   1.000
_cell.length_c   1.000
_cell.angle_alpha   90.00
_cell.angle_beta   90.00
_cell.angle_gamma   90.00
#
_symmetry.space_group_name_H-M   'P 1'
#
loop_
_entity.id
_entity.type
_entity.pdbx_description
1 polymer ?
#
loop_
_entity_poly.entity_id
_entity_poly.type
_entity_poly.pdbx_seq_one_letter_code
_entity_poly.pdbx_strand_id
1 'polypeptide(L)'
;MKKLTLIIAAVVMGFAFAACSGPSKDAILNEVSAFFTKAQTDIQAINNAEDLVNFVNSFADKKNEFLTSLSEKFEMKDDQFVGFSEEENAEIMDKISEMATEYNKVEYAKCGEIMTPYIEKYDGIVKALNEKFEAGEELPEEMVNQLKEAYDDIAKYADIVPEELANIFYADDEMVGKMFAQPEE
;
A
#
# COMPACT_ATOMS: atom_id res chain seq x y z
N MET A 1 15.59 22.72 1.83
CA MET A 1 14.18 22.80 1.42
C MET A 1 14.09 23.63 0.13
N LYS A 2 14.02 23.01 -1.05
CA LYS A 2 13.77 23.57 -2.42
C LYS A 2 14.56 22.75 -3.44
N LYS A 3 14.17 21.49 -3.70
CA LYS A 3 14.63 20.72 -4.89
C LYS A 3 13.71 19.54 -5.26
N LEU A 4 12.46 19.52 -4.77
CA LEU A 4 11.54 18.42 -5.08
C LEU A 4 10.39 18.79 -6.04
N THR A 5 10.44 19.97 -6.67
CA THR A 5 9.29 20.50 -7.44
C THR A 5 9.50 20.48 -8.96
N LEU A 6 10.50 19.77 -9.48
CA LEU A 6 10.88 19.93 -10.90
C LEU A 6 10.88 18.64 -11.76
N ILE A 7 10.23 17.56 -11.34
CA ILE A 7 10.14 16.33 -12.17
C ILE A 7 8.70 16.06 -12.66
N ILE A 8 7.71 16.85 -12.27
CA ILE A 8 6.29 16.61 -12.63
C ILE A 8 5.90 17.17 -14.03
N ALA A 9 6.80 17.82 -14.74
CA ALA A 9 6.42 18.58 -15.95
C ALA A 9 6.78 17.95 -17.31
N ALA A 10 7.23 16.70 -17.40
CA ALA A 10 7.83 16.18 -18.63
C ALA A 10 7.09 15.02 -19.34
N VAL A 11 5.90 14.60 -18.92
CA VAL A 11 5.17 13.49 -19.58
C VAL A 11 3.85 13.91 -20.25
N VAL A 12 3.50 15.18 -20.26
CA VAL A 12 2.21 15.67 -20.83
C VAL A 12 2.35 16.22 -22.27
N MET A 13 3.45 16.04 -22.97
CA MET A 13 3.52 16.51 -24.36
C MET A 13 3.88 15.37 -25.31
N GLY A 14 2.87 14.88 -25.99
CA GLY A 14 3.14 14.15 -27.22
C GLY A 14 2.14 13.13 -27.71
N PHE A 15 0.83 13.37 -27.70
CA PHE A 15 -0.04 12.62 -28.63
C PHE A 15 -1.20 13.50 -29.12
N ALA A 16 -0.87 14.39 -30.04
CA ALA A 16 -1.86 14.88 -30.99
C ALA A 16 -1.72 14.01 -32.24
N PHE A 17 -2.34 12.83 -32.24
CA PHE A 17 -2.51 12.09 -33.50
C PHE A 17 -3.87 11.42 -33.57
N ALA A 18 -4.50 11.78 -34.64
CA ALA A 18 -5.37 11.05 -35.50
C ALA A 18 -6.87 11.19 -35.26
N ALA A 19 -7.43 12.19 -35.88
CA ALA A 19 -8.75 12.04 -36.48
C ALA A 19 -8.71 10.86 -37.46
N CYS A 20 -9.56 9.85 -37.26
CA CYS A 20 -10.03 8.82 -38.20
C CYS A 20 -9.79 7.35 -37.84
N SER A 21 -9.27 6.97 -36.74
CA SER A 21 -9.42 5.59 -36.23
C SER A 21 -9.99 5.63 -34.81
N GLY A 22 -10.99 4.79 -34.53
CA GLY A 22 -11.52 4.61 -33.17
C GLY A 22 -10.41 4.30 -32.15
N PRO A 23 -10.73 4.24 -30.86
CA PRO A 23 -9.73 3.96 -29.82
C PRO A 23 -8.99 2.67 -30.18
N SER A 24 -7.64 2.66 -30.04
CA SER A 24 -6.86 1.44 -30.22
C SER A 24 -6.62 0.77 -28.89
N LYS A 25 -6.60 -0.56 -28.87
CA LYS A 25 -6.24 -1.36 -27.71
C LYS A 25 -4.92 -0.88 -27.07
N ASP A 26 -3.92 -0.62 -27.91
CA ASP A 26 -2.61 -0.15 -27.45
C ASP A 26 -2.68 1.24 -26.79
N ALA A 27 -3.56 2.13 -27.26
CA ALA A 27 -3.72 3.44 -26.64
C ALA A 27 -4.30 3.33 -25.23
N ILE A 28 -5.28 2.45 -25.01
CA ILE A 28 -5.88 2.18 -23.70
C ILE A 28 -4.81 1.58 -22.77
N LEU A 29 -4.14 0.52 -23.22
CA LEU A 29 -3.13 -0.17 -22.42
C LEU A 29 -1.92 0.72 -22.06
N ASN A 30 -1.51 1.62 -22.97
CA ASN A 30 -0.44 2.57 -22.71
C ASN A 30 -0.83 3.59 -21.62
N GLU A 31 -2.07 4.11 -21.61
CA GLU A 31 -2.53 5.01 -20.56
C GLU A 31 -2.55 4.30 -19.18
N VAL A 32 -3.09 3.09 -19.13
CA VAL A 32 -3.14 2.29 -17.92
C VAL A 32 -1.73 1.95 -17.42
N SER A 33 -0.85 1.53 -18.33
CA SER A 33 0.55 1.23 -18.01
C SER A 33 1.28 2.47 -17.46
N ALA A 34 1.07 3.63 -18.06
CA ALA A 34 1.68 4.88 -17.59
C ALA A 34 1.20 5.24 -16.17
N PHE A 35 -0.10 5.07 -15.89
CA PHE A 35 -0.66 5.31 -14.57
C PHE A 35 -0.03 4.40 -13.49
N PHE A 36 -0.01 3.08 -13.72
CA PHE A 36 0.56 2.15 -12.73
C PHE A 36 2.08 2.28 -12.62
N THR A 37 2.80 2.52 -13.71
CA THR A 37 4.26 2.76 -13.68
C THR A 37 4.59 3.99 -12.84
N LYS A 38 3.80 5.06 -13.01
CA LYS A 38 3.96 6.26 -12.19
C LYS A 38 3.70 5.96 -10.72
N ALA A 39 2.62 5.25 -10.40
CA ALA A 39 2.28 4.87 -9.04
C ALA A 39 3.37 4.01 -8.39
N GLN A 40 3.93 3.04 -9.12
CA GLN A 40 5.06 2.23 -8.65
C GLN A 40 6.31 3.08 -8.37
N THR A 41 6.61 4.05 -9.24
CA THR A 41 7.74 4.96 -9.05
C THR A 41 7.53 5.84 -7.82
N ASP A 42 6.33 6.40 -7.67
CA ASP A 42 5.99 7.28 -6.56
C ASP A 42 6.09 6.54 -5.21
N ILE A 43 5.53 5.32 -5.11
CA ILE A 43 5.57 4.54 -3.87
C ILE A 43 6.98 4.05 -3.51
N GLN A 44 7.78 3.66 -4.50
CA GLN A 44 9.17 3.25 -4.28
C GLN A 44 10.06 4.37 -3.75
N ALA A 45 9.72 5.63 -4.04
CA ALA A 45 10.45 6.79 -3.54
C ALA A 45 10.14 7.13 -2.07
N ILE A 46 9.12 6.52 -1.48
CA ILE A 46 8.71 6.76 -0.09
C ILE A 46 9.67 6.01 0.86
N ASN A 47 10.08 6.68 1.95
CA ASN A 47 11.03 6.13 2.90
C ASN A 47 10.58 6.18 4.37
N ASN A 48 9.33 6.54 4.63
CA ASN A 48 8.77 6.59 5.98
C ASN A 48 7.28 6.22 5.98
N ALA A 49 6.78 5.80 7.14
CA ALA A 49 5.42 5.30 7.29
C ALA A 49 4.34 6.38 7.08
N GLU A 50 4.59 7.61 7.51
CA GLU A 50 3.61 8.70 7.37
C GLU A 50 3.33 9.03 5.90
N ASP A 51 4.38 9.16 5.09
CA ASP A 51 4.24 9.41 3.65
C ASP A 51 3.60 8.21 2.95
N LEU A 52 3.88 6.97 3.41
CA LEU A 52 3.30 5.77 2.83
C LEU A 52 1.79 5.69 3.11
N VAL A 53 1.34 5.93 4.35
CA VAL A 53 -0.10 6.00 4.69
C VAL A 53 -0.80 7.05 3.85
N ASN A 54 -0.22 8.25 3.75
CA ASN A 54 -0.79 9.32 2.94
C ASN A 54 -0.89 8.95 1.46
N PHE A 55 0.13 8.24 0.95
CA PHE A 55 0.11 7.76 -0.43
C PHE A 55 -0.98 6.71 -0.64
N VAL A 56 -1.03 5.65 0.17
CA VAL A 56 -2.01 4.55 0.06
C VAL A 56 -3.43 5.10 0.16
N ASN A 57 -3.71 5.96 1.15
CA ASN A 57 -5.03 6.57 1.33
C ASN A 57 -5.44 7.47 0.15
N SER A 58 -4.48 8.19 -0.45
CA SER A 58 -4.77 9.05 -1.62
C SER A 58 -4.83 8.27 -2.94
N PHE A 59 -4.28 7.05 -2.98
CA PHE A 59 -4.20 6.28 -4.23
C PHE A 59 -5.58 5.80 -4.71
N ALA A 60 -6.49 5.47 -3.79
CA ALA A 60 -7.86 5.09 -4.13
C ALA A 60 -8.58 6.21 -4.89
N ASP A 61 -8.45 7.45 -4.43
CA ASP A 61 -9.04 8.62 -5.09
C ASP A 61 -8.41 8.85 -6.47
N LYS A 62 -7.08 8.82 -6.55
CA LYS A 62 -6.35 8.96 -7.83
C LYS A 62 -6.72 7.88 -8.84
N LYS A 63 -6.92 6.64 -8.37
CA LYS A 63 -7.39 5.54 -9.21
C LYS A 63 -8.80 5.80 -9.75
N ASN A 64 -9.70 6.28 -8.91
CA ASN A 64 -11.08 6.61 -9.33
C ASN A 64 -11.09 7.77 -10.34
N GLU A 65 -10.31 8.83 -10.10
CA GLU A 65 -10.14 9.94 -11.04
C GLU A 65 -9.58 9.46 -12.38
N PHE A 66 -8.56 8.58 -12.34
CA PHE A 66 -7.98 7.99 -13.53
C PHE A 66 -9.00 7.15 -14.32
N LEU A 67 -9.77 6.28 -13.64
CA LEU A 67 -10.81 5.46 -14.29
C LEU A 67 -11.91 6.32 -14.93
N THR A 68 -12.31 7.40 -14.25
CA THR A 68 -13.26 8.38 -14.82
C THR A 68 -12.69 9.01 -16.08
N SER A 69 -11.47 9.51 -16.05
CA SER A 69 -10.78 10.09 -17.20
C SER A 69 -10.59 9.08 -18.34
N LEU A 70 -10.28 7.82 -18.02
CA LEU A 70 -10.13 6.73 -18.98
C LEU A 70 -11.47 6.45 -19.69
N SER A 71 -12.57 6.39 -18.91
CA SER A 71 -13.90 6.14 -19.43
C SER A 71 -14.42 7.27 -20.32
N GLU A 72 -14.10 8.52 -20.00
CA GLU A 72 -14.43 9.68 -20.84
C GLU A 72 -13.61 9.70 -22.14
N LYS A 73 -12.32 9.39 -22.03
CA LYS A 73 -11.39 9.43 -23.19
C LYS A 73 -11.65 8.33 -24.21
N PHE A 74 -12.03 7.14 -23.73
CA PHE A 74 -12.18 5.93 -24.56
C PHE A 74 -13.61 5.42 -24.64
N GLU A 75 -14.58 6.20 -24.19
CA GLU A 75 -16.01 5.88 -24.23
C GLU A 75 -16.32 4.46 -23.71
N MET A 76 -16.49 4.32 -22.42
CA MET A 76 -16.90 3.05 -21.79
C MET A 76 -18.42 3.02 -21.57
N LYS A 77 -19.02 1.86 -21.82
CA LYS A 77 -20.42 1.57 -21.52
C LYS A 77 -20.56 0.16 -20.96
N ASP A 78 -21.28 0.02 -19.85
CA ASP A 78 -21.49 -1.26 -19.17
C ASP A 78 -20.16 -2.00 -18.90
N ASP A 79 -19.13 -1.26 -18.41
CA ASP A 79 -17.77 -1.71 -18.13
C ASP A 79 -16.97 -2.23 -19.35
N GLN A 80 -17.41 -1.90 -20.57
CA GLN A 80 -16.75 -2.27 -21.81
C GLN A 80 -16.36 -1.02 -22.60
N PHE A 81 -15.20 -1.07 -23.24
CA PHE A 81 -14.78 -0.05 -24.19
C PHE A 81 -15.58 -0.17 -25.48
N VAL A 82 -16.20 0.94 -25.90
CA VAL A 82 -17.01 0.99 -27.11
C VAL A 82 -16.11 0.85 -28.36
N GLY A 83 -16.57 0.04 -29.32
CA GLY A 83 -15.84 -0.18 -30.59
C GLY A 83 -14.92 -1.41 -30.56
N PHE A 84 -14.93 -2.19 -29.51
CA PHE A 84 -14.22 -3.47 -29.41
C PHE A 84 -15.19 -4.64 -29.27
N SER A 85 -14.80 -5.82 -29.75
CA SER A 85 -15.52 -7.06 -29.51
C SER A 85 -15.46 -7.49 -28.05
N GLU A 86 -16.32 -8.44 -27.63
CA GLU A 86 -16.27 -9.01 -26.30
C GLU A 86 -14.90 -9.65 -25.99
N GLU A 87 -14.30 -10.35 -26.98
CA GLU A 87 -12.98 -10.98 -26.83
C GLU A 87 -11.88 -9.92 -26.64
N GLU A 88 -11.89 -8.83 -27.44
CA GLU A 88 -10.92 -7.74 -27.30
C GLU A 88 -11.09 -7.00 -25.98
N ASN A 89 -12.32 -6.77 -25.51
CA ASN A 89 -12.58 -6.18 -24.21
C ASN A 89 -12.05 -7.08 -23.08
N ALA A 90 -12.29 -8.40 -23.16
CA ALA A 90 -11.75 -9.35 -22.16
C ALA A 90 -10.22 -9.28 -22.11
N GLU A 91 -9.53 -9.28 -23.27
CA GLU A 91 -8.08 -9.16 -23.32
C GLU A 91 -7.56 -7.83 -22.72
N ILE A 92 -8.27 -6.71 -22.98
CA ILE A 92 -7.91 -5.41 -22.39
C ILE A 92 -8.04 -5.46 -20.88
N MET A 93 -9.17 -5.98 -20.37
CA MET A 93 -9.42 -6.07 -18.92
C MET A 93 -8.46 -7.01 -18.22
N ASP A 94 -8.09 -8.14 -18.84
CA ASP A 94 -7.08 -9.06 -18.33
C ASP A 94 -5.72 -8.35 -18.17
N LYS A 95 -5.31 -7.57 -19.18
CA LYS A 95 -4.06 -6.80 -19.12
C LYS A 95 -4.08 -5.70 -18.06
N ILE A 96 -5.20 -5.02 -17.90
CA ILE A 96 -5.40 -4.02 -16.82
C ILE A 96 -5.29 -4.71 -15.45
N SER A 97 -5.91 -5.88 -15.29
CA SER A 97 -5.85 -6.67 -14.07
C SER A 97 -4.41 -7.15 -13.75
N GLU A 98 -3.66 -7.59 -14.76
CA GLU A 98 -2.24 -7.94 -14.63
C GLU A 98 -1.43 -6.74 -14.11
N MET A 99 -1.60 -5.54 -14.70
CA MET A 99 -0.89 -4.32 -14.28
C MET A 99 -1.24 -3.90 -12.85
N ALA A 100 -2.52 -4.00 -12.48
CA ALA A 100 -2.97 -3.72 -11.11
C ALA A 100 -2.38 -4.73 -10.10
N THR A 101 -2.32 -6.00 -10.47
CA THR A 101 -1.72 -7.06 -9.65
C THR A 101 -0.22 -6.81 -9.42
N GLU A 102 0.51 -6.42 -10.46
CA GLU A 102 1.93 -6.08 -10.32
C GLU A 102 2.15 -4.83 -9.47
N TYR A 103 1.28 -3.81 -9.59
CA TYR A 103 1.31 -2.66 -8.69
C TYR A 103 1.08 -3.07 -7.23
N ASN A 104 0.06 -3.89 -6.94
CA ASN A 104 -0.25 -4.35 -5.59
C ASN A 104 0.92 -5.11 -4.95
N LYS A 105 1.68 -5.90 -5.73
CA LYS A 105 2.90 -6.56 -5.23
C LYS A 105 3.97 -5.56 -4.79
N VAL A 106 4.15 -4.48 -5.56
CA VAL A 106 5.12 -3.42 -5.23
C VAL A 106 4.68 -2.66 -3.98
N GLU A 107 3.40 -2.31 -3.90
CA GLU A 107 2.81 -1.67 -2.73
C GLU A 107 2.99 -2.52 -1.47
N TYR A 108 2.61 -3.80 -1.55
CA TYR A 108 2.75 -4.75 -0.45
C TYR A 108 4.20 -4.90 0.02
N ALA A 109 5.13 -5.05 -0.92
CA ALA A 109 6.55 -5.15 -0.60
C ALA A 109 7.08 -3.88 0.10
N LYS A 110 6.61 -2.70 -0.34
CA LYS A 110 7.00 -1.41 0.27
C LYS A 110 6.42 -1.24 1.66
N CYS A 111 5.16 -1.64 1.87
CA CYS A 111 4.56 -1.70 3.19
C CYS A 111 5.36 -2.60 4.14
N GLY A 112 5.74 -3.79 3.68
CA GLY A 112 6.61 -4.70 4.44
C GLY A 112 7.96 -4.07 4.79
N GLU A 113 8.66 -3.48 3.81
CA GLU A 113 9.94 -2.82 4.01
C GLU A 113 9.88 -1.75 5.11
N ILE A 114 8.84 -0.92 5.10
CA ILE A 114 8.69 0.20 6.02
C ILE A 114 8.19 -0.26 7.40
N MET A 115 7.28 -1.24 7.47
CA MET A 115 6.66 -1.66 8.73
C MET A 115 7.46 -2.73 9.49
N THR A 116 8.30 -3.51 8.82
CA THR A 116 9.11 -4.55 9.48
C THR A 116 9.90 -4.03 10.69
N PRO A 117 10.63 -2.89 10.63
CA PRO A 117 11.37 -2.40 11.79
C PRO A 117 10.49 -2.06 13.00
N TYR A 118 9.25 -1.62 12.78
CA TYR A 118 8.29 -1.32 13.86
C TYR A 118 7.84 -2.60 14.55
N ILE A 119 7.47 -3.62 13.75
CA ILE A 119 7.02 -4.91 14.25
C ILE A 119 8.15 -5.65 14.97
N GLU A 120 9.37 -5.67 14.40
CA GLU A 120 10.53 -6.30 15.02
C GLU A 120 10.91 -5.64 16.36
N LYS A 121 10.79 -4.31 16.45
CA LYS A 121 11.00 -3.59 17.73
C LYS A 121 9.98 -4.04 18.76
N TYR A 122 8.70 -4.09 18.41
CA TYR A 122 7.61 -4.52 19.29
C TYR A 122 7.80 -5.99 19.73
N ASP A 123 7.95 -6.92 18.80
CA ASP A 123 8.17 -8.35 19.05
C ASP A 123 9.39 -8.60 19.96
N GLY A 124 10.49 -7.87 19.75
CA GLY A 124 11.68 -7.96 20.58
C GLY A 124 11.42 -7.54 22.03
N ILE A 125 10.62 -6.50 22.27
CA ILE A 125 10.25 -6.07 23.62
C ILE A 125 9.32 -7.10 24.27
N VAL A 126 8.33 -7.61 23.54
CA VAL A 126 7.40 -8.64 24.03
C VAL A 126 8.16 -9.89 24.45
N LYS A 127 9.09 -10.39 23.63
CA LYS A 127 9.91 -11.56 23.96
C LYS A 127 10.75 -11.36 25.21
N ALA A 128 11.39 -10.20 25.33
CA ALA A 128 12.19 -9.89 26.52
C ALA A 128 11.35 -9.75 27.80
N LEU A 129 10.14 -9.21 27.71
CA LEU A 129 9.19 -9.17 28.83
C LEU A 129 8.68 -10.58 29.19
N ASN A 130 8.39 -11.43 28.18
CA ASN A 130 7.93 -12.78 28.39
C ASN A 130 8.99 -13.64 29.10
N GLU A 131 10.27 -13.52 28.72
CA GLU A 131 11.38 -14.21 29.41
C GLU A 131 11.43 -13.87 30.90
N LYS A 132 11.25 -12.59 31.25
CA LYS A 132 11.19 -12.14 32.66
C LYS A 132 9.96 -12.65 33.40
N PHE A 133 8.81 -12.59 32.74
CA PHE A 133 7.55 -13.09 33.30
C PHE A 133 7.64 -14.59 33.61
N GLU A 134 8.15 -15.40 32.67
CA GLU A 134 8.34 -16.86 32.86
C GLU A 134 9.38 -17.17 33.95
N ALA A 135 10.39 -16.31 34.14
CA ALA A 135 11.37 -16.42 35.21
C ALA A 135 10.81 -16.00 36.59
N GLY A 136 9.58 -15.47 36.65
CA GLY A 136 8.98 -14.93 37.87
C GLY A 136 9.66 -13.63 38.36
N GLU A 137 10.31 -12.91 37.43
CA GLU A 137 10.91 -11.61 37.71
C GLU A 137 9.87 -10.50 37.63
N GLU A 138 10.09 -9.41 38.36
CA GLU A 138 9.29 -8.19 38.22
C GLU A 138 9.52 -7.57 36.83
N LEU A 139 8.42 -7.19 36.15
CA LEU A 139 8.53 -6.55 34.83
C LEU A 139 8.99 -5.09 34.99
N PRO A 140 10.11 -4.69 34.34
CA PRO A 140 10.61 -3.33 34.48
C PRO A 140 9.64 -2.31 33.88
N GLU A 141 9.28 -1.28 34.63
CA GLU A 141 8.35 -0.20 34.20
C GLU A 141 8.83 0.46 32.90
N GLU A 142 10.14 0.64 32.73
CA GLU A 142 10.71 1.19 31.50
C GLU A 142 10.41 0.33 30.27
N MET A 143 10.50 -1.01 30.36
CA MET A 143 10.20 -1.91 29.25
C MET A 143 8.70 -1.94 28.94
N VAL A 144 7.83 -1.85 29.96
CA VAL A 144 6.39 -1.73 29.79
C VAL A 144 6.03 -0.44 29.05
N ASN A 145 6.67 0.68 29.38
CA ASN A 145 6.49 1.94 28.69
C ASN A 145 7.00 1.87 27.22
N GLN A 146 8.15 1.24 26.98
CA GLN A 146 8.67 1.02 25.64
C GLN A 146 7.74 0.15 24.78
N LEU A 147 7.10 -0.88 25.39
CA LEU A 147 6.11 -1.70 24.71
C LEU A 147 4.90 -0.87 24.25
N LYS A 148 4.39 -0.02 25.16
CA LYS A 148 3.26 0.86 24.86
C LYS A 148 3.59 1.82 23.71
N GLU A 149 4.75 2.45 23.75
CA GLU A 149 5.20 3.33 22.68
C GLU A 149 5.32 2.59 21.34
N ALA A 150 5.90 1.38 21.35
CA ALA A 150 6.02 0.58 20.14
C ALA A 150 4.65 0.13 19.59
N TYR A 151 3.70 -0.19 20.47
CA TYR A 151 2.31 -0.48 20.10
C TYR A 151 1.64 0.73 19.44
N ASP A 152 1.73 1.91 20.07
CA ASP A 152 1.13 3.15 19.57
C ASP A 152 1.72 3.54 18.19
N ASP A 153 3.03 3.30 17.99
CA ASP A 153 3.71 3.51 16.71
C ASP A 153 3.13 2.61 15.60
N ILE A 154 2.85 1.33 15.89
CA ILE A 154 2.25 0.40 14.91
C ILE A 154 0.79 0.76 14.66
N ALA A 155 0.02 1.01 15.74
CA ALA A 155 -1.40 1.34 15.65
C ALA A 155 -1.65 2.61 14.81
N LYS A 156 -0.74 3.57 14.87
CA LYS A 156 -0.78 4.78 14.04
C LYS A 156 -0.74 4.50 12.53
N TYR A 157 -0.11 3.39 12.14
CA TYR A 157 0.11 3.01 10.75
C TYR A 157 -0.59 1.69 10.37
N ALA A 158 -1.66 1.33 11.09
CA ALA A 158 -2.36 0.05 10.90
C ALA A 158 -2.81 -0.19 9.44
N ASP A 159 -3.18 0.87 8.71
CA ASP A 159 -3.66 0.79 7.32
C ASP A 159 -2.61 0.26 6.33
N ILE A 160 -1.31 0.29 6.69
CA ILE A 160 -0.21 -0.18 5.83
C ILE A 160 0.54 -1.38 6.42
N VAL A 161 0.04 -1.98 7.51
CA VAL A 161 0.64 -3.21 8.07
C VAL A 161 0.26 -4.40 7.20
N PRO A 162 1.22 -5.09 6.56
CA PRO A 162 0.93 -6.31 5.80
C PRO A 162 0.35 -7.41 6.69
N GLU A 163 -0.51 -8.26 6.12
CA GLU A 163 -1.21 -9.31 6.87
C GLU A 163 -0.25 -10.25 7.63
N GLU A 164 0.88 -10.62 7.02
CA GLU A 164 1.87 -11.48 7.66
C GLU A 164 2.50 -10.80 8.89
N LEU A 165 2.77 -9.50 8.83
CA LEU A 165 3.28 -8.74 9.97
C LEU A 165 2.20 -8.48 11.01
N ALA A 166 0.95 -8.26 10.58
CA ALA A 166 -0.19 -8.13 11.48
C ALA A 166 -0.39 -9.42 12.30
N ASN A 167 -0.21 -10.60 11.71
CA ASN A 167 -0.31 -11.87 12.42
C ASN A 167 0.75 -12.01 13.53
N ILE A 168 1.97 -11.53 13.33
CA ILE A 168 3.00 -11.49 14.38
C ILE A 168 2.53 -10.57 15.51
N PHE A 169 2.11 -9.36 15.16
CA PHE A 169 1.61 -8.36 16.10
C PHE A 169 0.43 -8.88 16.95
N TYR A 170 -0.55 -9.55 16.33
CA TYR A 170 -1.69 -10.13 17.06
C TYR A 170 -1.30 -11.31 17.95
N ALA A 171 -0.32 -12.12 17.55
CA ALA A 171 0.19 -13.20 18.40
C ALA A 171 0.87 -12.65 19.65
N ASP A 172 1.64 -11.58 19.48
CA ASP A 172 2.30 -10.88 20.59
C ASP A 172 1.29 -10.19 21.50
N ASP A 173 0.22 -9.59 20.95
CA ASP A 173 -0.83 -8.94 21.73
C ASP A 173 -1.57 -9.94 22.65
N GLU A 174 -1.80 -11.19 22.20
CA GLU A 174 -2.33 -12.25 23.06
C GLU A 174 -1.37 -12.61 24.19
N MET A 175 -0.06 -12.64 23.93
CA MET A 175 0.97 -12.89 24.93
C MET A 175 1.03 -11.75 25.94
N VAL A 176 1.02 -10.51 25.48
CA VAL A 176 0.96 -9.29 26.30
C VAL A 176 -0.29 -9.31 27.19
N GLY A 177 -1.44 -9.67 26.64
CA GLY A 177 -2.68 -9.82 27.40
C GLY A 177 -2.54 -10.82 28.55
N LYS A 178 -1.85 -11.93 28.35
CA LYS A 178 -1.58 -12.93 29.42
C LYS A 178 -0.63 -12.41 30.49
N MET A 179 0.42 -11.64 30.12
CA MET A 179 1.37 -11.05 31.09
C MET A 179 0.71 -10.04 32.03
N PHE A 180 -0.25 -9.27 31.53
CA PHE A 180 -0.90 -8.19 32.28
C PHE A 180 -2.30 -8.56 32.78
N ALA A 181 -2.80 -9.77 32.50
CA ALA A 181 -4.02 -10.27 33.09
C ALA A 181 -3.81 -10.41 34.61
N GLN A 182 -4.61 -9.69 35.43
CA GLN A 182 -4.57 -9.89 36.87
C GLN A 182 -5.01 -11.32 37.18
N PRO A 183 -4.36 -12.04 38.12
CA PRO A 183 -4.89 -13.29 38.59
C PRO A 183 -6.28 -13.02 39.17
N GLU A 184 -7.30 -13.74 38.67
CA GLU A 184 -8.63 -13.73 39.29
C GLU A 184 -8.47 -14.19 40.73
N GLU A 185 -8.77 -13.31 41.71
CA GLU A 185 -8.79 -13.64 43.12
C GLU A 185 -9.93 -14.62 43.48
#